data_f249e17112155a4bff0a6d0ecc535fd3
#
_entry.id   f249e17112155a4bff0a6d0ecc535fd3
#
_cell.length_a   1.000
_cell.length_b   1.000
_cell.length_c   1.000
_cell.angle_alpha   90.00
_cell.angle_beta   90.00
_cell.angle_gamma   90.00
#
_symmetry.space_group_name_H-M   'P 1'
#
loop_
_entity.id
_entity.type
_entity.pdbx_description
1 polymer ?
#
loop_
_entity_poly.entity_id
_entity_poly.type
_entity_poly.pdbx_seq_one_letter_code
_entity_poly.pdbx_strand_id
1 'polypeptide(L)'
;WEDALGDVDEHYQDRADEVRATIKFWIEHPRHSQEMGAPVKVVLDRVARLTEYFRSRLADTDRTARIAFNAGFAQCTVCRDALDALIKQGVETIRPRQLQKLVAQATARGSENPMLEPEVGALMGVSDPAAVCESFDRVLWWQLGLPSLPSGYPWSSAELKELAMVGVELPPISDVLDRTAKAWLKPILAARKELILVLPPKGEEVHPIWLMIEAFIEKIPVAGLESLLARDLHDIPPVVHVPLPARRRWWALPEGLVVKPLPQDSFSSLEVLLFNPYQWLLKYPAALRPSRILSVSTDFRLFGNLAHALVERFFHQEKPLALAESALMAWFDATFDQLIVEEGAVLLMPGRRSDLEGFRIKLRESIRQLRKQLIDAGIVEVLPEHELSGHYVGGKIHGYADLALRNGAGVRAIVDMKWSGAKKYPAKLKENRHLQLAIYGEMLRQSEGAWPSVAYYILDVGQLFATDTAFFPSAQMVHRTTDEGTPHLWQRFAETWKWRQQQIVAGKFEVVLEGVPEDEDSVVPEEGLQIEILPPEYNDYLALAGWEE
;
A
#
# COMPACT_ATOMS: atom_id res chain seq x y z
N TRP A 1 -20.61 -28.35 27.90
CA TRP A 1 -20.07 -29.18 26.80
C TRP A 1 -19.37 -30.45 27.33
N GLU A 2 -18.71 -30.40 28.50
CA GLU A 2 -18.09 -31.57 29.12
C GLU A 2 -19.12 -32.69 29.38
N ASP A 3 -20.28 -32.34 29.90
CA ASP A 3 -21.38 -33.30 30.12
C ASP A 3 -21.83 -33.94 28.80
N ALA A 4 -21.97 -33.13 27.74
CA ALA A 4 -22.35 -33.60 26.41
C ALA A 4 -21.30 -34.52 25.74
N LEU A 5 -20.02 -34.35 26.07
CA LEU A 5 -18.94 -35.22 25.59
C LEU A 5 -18.68 -36.42 26.50
N GLY A 6 -19.22 -36.40 27.73
CA GLY A 6 -19.15 -37.52 28.68
C GLY A 6 -20.15 -38.63 28.40
N ASP A 7 -21.28 -38.31 27.77
CA ASP A 7 -22.38 -39.24 27.44
C ASP A 7 -22.28 -39.83 26.02
N VAL A 8 -21.11 -39.78 25.39
CA VAL A 8 -20.90 -40.28 24.02
C VAL A 8 -20.63 -41.77 24.06
N ASP A 9 -21.27 -42.50 23.12
CA ASP A 9 -21.11 -43.93 22.90
C ASP A 9 -19.61 -44.28 22.69
N GLU A 10 -19.21 -45.44 23.23
CA GLU A 10 -17.81 -45.92 23.19
C GLU A 10 -17.20 -45.89 21.78
N HIS A 11 -18.02 -46.10 20.75
CA HIS A 11 -17.62 -46.02 19.34
C HIS A 11 -17.19 -44.60 18.86
N TYR A 12 -17.60 -43.54 19.53
CA TYR A 12 -17.30 -42.15 19.21
C TYR A 12 -16.35 -41.48 20.21
N GLN A 13 -15.79 -42.23 21.14
CA GLN A 13 -14.96 -41.70 22.22
C GLN A 13 -13.69 -41.00 21.71
N ASP A 14 -13.03 -41.59 20.72
CA ASP A 14 -11.83 -40.99 20.11
C ASP A 14 -12.13 -39.59 19.51
N ARG A 15 -13.31 -39.45 18.89
CA ARG A 15 -13.74 -38.17 18.33
C ARG A 15 -14.14 -37.17 19.43
N ALA A 16 -14.74 -37.63 20.51
CA ALA A 16 -15.05 -36.81 21.66
C ALA A 16 -13.79 -36.28 22.34
N ASP A 17 -12.76 -37.11 22.44
CA ASP A 17 -11.45 -36.73 22.99
C ASP A 17 -10.72 -35.72 22.11
N GLU A 18 -10.79 -35.86 20.79
CA GLU A 18 -10.28 -34.87 19.85
C GLU A 18 -10.99 -33.52 19.96
N VAL A 19 -12.32 -33.54 20.05
CA VAL A 19 -13.13 -32.33 20.25
C VAL A 19 -12.78 -31.67 21.58
N ARG A 20 -12.68 -32.46 22.67
CA ARG A 20 -12.29 -31.99 24.00
C ARG A 20 -10.91 -31.32 23.99
N ALA A 21 -9.92 -31.94 23.35
CA ALA A 21 -8.59 -31.40 23.18
C ALA A 21 -8.60 -30.09 22.38
N THR A 22 -9.44 -30.01 21.35
CA THR A 22 -9.60 -28.81 20.51
C THR A 22 -10.23 -27.66 21.31
N ILE A 23 -11.28 -27.91 22.06
CA ILE A 23 -11.93 -26.91 22.92
C ILE A 23 -10.96 -26.41 24.00
N LYS A 24 -10.25 -27.33 24.66
CA LYS A 24 -9.23 -26.99 25.65
C LYS A 24 -8.14 -26.11 25.07
N PHE A 25 -7.69 -26.40 23.89
CA PHE A 25 -6.64 -25.62 23.22
C PHE A 25 -7.11 -24.23 22.79
N TRP A 26 -8.32 -24.09 22.21
CA TRP A 26 -8.76 -22.84 21.62
C TRP A 26 -9.59 -21.95 22.54
N ILE A 27 -10.39 -22.56 23.42
CA ILE A 27 -11.38 -21.85 24.23
C ILE A 27 -10.96 -21.72 25.70
N GLU A 28 -10.45 -22.80 26.29
CA GLU A 28 -10.09 -22.83 27.72
C GLU A 28 -8.64 -22.42 28.00
N HIS A 29 -7.94 -21.98 26.98
CA HIS A 29 -6.58 -21.50 27.16
C HIS A 29 -6.53 -20.29 28.10
N PRO A 30 -5.48 -20.18 28.96
CA PRO A 30 -5.32 -19.03 29.84
C PRO A 30 -5.38 -17.70 29.07
N ARG A 31 -6.17 -16.76 29.57
CA ARG A 31 -6.26 -15.42 29.01
C ARG A 31 -5.05 -14.62 29.46
N HIS A 32 -4.43 -13.91 28.54
CA HIS A 32 -3.31 -13.02 28.82
C HIS A 32 -3.79 -11.58 29.00
N SER A 33 -3.10 -10.83 29.84
CA SER A 33 -3.37 -9.40 30.04
C SER A 33 -3.20 -8.62 28.73
N GLN A 34 -4.09 -7.67 28.48
CA GLN A 34 -3.98 -6.78 27.32
C GLN A 34 -2.75 -5.88 27.38
N GLU A 35 -2.31 -5.52 28.59
CA GLU A 35 -1.17 -4.66 28.82
C GLU A 35 0.16 -5.41 28.66
N MET A 36 0.25 -6.60 29.28
CA MET A 36 1.48 -7.42 29.25
C MET A 36 1.60 -8.23 27.95
N GLY A 37 0.51 -8.52 27.30
CA GLY A 37 0.46 -9.36 26.10
C GLY A 37 0.56 -10.86 26.39
N ALA A 38 0.64 -11.65 25.31
CA ALA A 38 0.82 -13.09 25.35
C ALA A 38 2.30 -13.45 25.08
N PRO A 39 2.83 -14.54 25.65
CA PRO A 39 4.12 -15.05 25.24
C PRO A 39 4.11 -15.36 23.73
N VAL A 40 5.14 -14.88 23.00
CA VAL A 40 5.23 -15.05 21.54
C VAL A 40 5.19 -16.53 21.18
N LYS A 41 5.82 -17.40 21.96
CA LYS A 41 5.80 -18.86 21.77
C LYS A 41 4.38 -19.44 21.80
N VAL A 42 3.51 -18.97 22.70
CA VAL A 42 2.11 -19.41 22.77
C VAL A 42 1.33 -19.01 21.52
N VAL A 43 1.59 -17.81 20.98
CA VAL A 43 0.98 -17.38 19.72
C VAL A 43 1.51 -18.20 18.56
N LEU A 44 2.83 -18.47 18.55
CA LEU A 44 3.48 -19.30 17.53
C LEU A 44 2.90 -20.72 17.49
N ASP A 45 2.69 -21.36 18.65
CA ASP A 45 2.09 -22.70 18.74
C ASP A 45 0.67 -22.73 18.14
N ARG A 46 -0.10 -21.66 18.32
CA ARG A 46 -1.43 -21.53 17.72
C ARG A 46 -1.37 -21.37 16.22
N VAL A 47 -0.46 -20.55 15.72
CA VAL A 47 -0.24 -20.40 14.28
C VAL A 47 0.26 -21.70 13.65
N ALA A 48 1.15 -22.42 14.33
CA ALA A 48 1.63 -23.73 13.88
C ALA A 48 0.48 -24.75 13.77
N ARG A 49 -0.45 -24.77 14.74
CA ARG A 49 -1.62 -25.66 14.70
C ARG A 49 -2.61 -25.27 13.59
N LEU A 50 -2.80 -23.98 13.32
CA LEU A 50 -3.58 -23.51 12.16
C LEU A 50 -2.91 -23.90 10.85
N THR A 51 -1.59 -23.76 10.76
CA THR A 51 -0.80 -24.16 9.59
C THR A 51 -1.00 -25.66 9.31
N GLU A 52 -0.93 -26.50 10.33
CA GLU A 52 -1.14 -27.94 10.19
C GLU A 52 -2.59 -28.28 9.79
N TYR A 53 -3.56 -27.60 10.37
CA TYR A 53 -4.96 -27.71 9.99
C TYR A 53 -5.17 -27.42 8.50
N PHE A 54 -4.64 -26.32 8.01
CA PHE A 54 -4.75 -25.96 6.59
C PHE A 54 -3.96 -26.93 5.72
N ARG A 55 -2.75 -27.34 6.13
CA ARG A 55 -1.92 -28.29 5.41
C ARG A 55 -2.62 -29.63 5.19
N SER A 56 -3.26 -30.16 6.22
CA SER A 56 -3.97 -31.45 6.13
C SER A 56 -5.17 -31.42 5.17
N ARG A 57 -5.63 -30.21 4.78
CA ARG A 57 -6.79 -30.01 3.89
C ARG A 57 -6.41 -29.56 2.48
N LEU A 58 -5.13 -29.48 2.16
CA LEU A 58 -4.69 -29.12 0.81
C LEU A 58 -5.06 -30.18 -0.24
N ALA A 59 -5.36 -31.40 0.17
CA ALA A 59 -5.83 -32.50 -0.68
C ALA A 59 -7.36 -32.62 -0.72
N ASP A 60 -8.12 -31.62 -0.26
CA ASP A 60 -9.59 -31.61 -0.30
C ASP A 60 -10.10 -31.76 -1.73
N THR A 61 -11.17 -32.51 -1.92
CA THR A 61 -11.77 -32.76 -3.24
C THR A 61 -12.53 -31.55 -3.77
N ASP A 62 -13.03 -30.68 -2.87
CA ASP A 62 -13.65 -29.42 -3.26
C ASP A 62 -12.58 -28.39 -3.64
N ARG A 63 -12.60 -27.98 -4.91
CA ARG A 63 -11.67 -26.97 -5.46
C ARG A 63 -11.76 -25.63 -4.73
N THR A 64 -12.96 -25.16 -4.42
CA THR A 64 -13.17 -23.87 -3.73
C THR A 64 -12.61 -23.92 -2.30
N ALA A 65 -12.85 -25.04 -1.60
CA ALA A 65 -12.30 -25.27 -0.28
C ALA A 65 -10.76 -25.33 -0.30
N ARG A 66 -10.16 -26.03 -1.28
CA ARG A 66 -8.69 -26.06 -1.46
C ARG A 66 -8.08 -24.67 -1.66
N ILE A 67 -8.72 -23.79 -2.43
CA ILE A 67 -8.28 -22.41 -2.62
C ILE A 67 -8.18 -21.69 -1.27
N ALA A 68 -9.23 -21.78 -0.46
CA ALA A 68 -9.26 -21.17 0.86
C ALA A 68 -8.22 -21.78 1.81
N PHE A 69 -8.05 -23.09 1.80
CA PHE A 69 -7.07 -23.80 2.65
C PHE A 69 -5.64 -23.47 2.26
N ASN A 70 -5.34 -23.37 0.97
CA ASN A 70 -4.01 -22.99 0.49
C ASN A 70 -3.69 -21.52 0.86
N ALA A 71 -4.65 -20.61 0.68
CA ALA A 71 -4.49 -19.24 1.12
C ALA A 71 -4.22 -19.16 2.64
N GLY A 72 -5.00 -19.88 3.44
CA GLY A 72 -4.80 -19.96 4.88
C GLY A 72 -3.43 -20.53 5.27
N PHE A 73 -2.99 -21.60 4.59
CA PHE A 73 -1.66 -22.21 4.80
C PHE A 73 -0.54 -21.21 4.52
N ALA A 74 -0.58 -20.54 3.35
CA ALA A 74 0.42 -19.57 2.95
C ALA A 74 0.51 -18.40 3.95
N GLN A 75 -0.63 -17.83 4.34
CA GLN A 75 -0.69 -16.71 5.29
C GLN A 75 -0.23 -17.09 6.70
N CYS A 76 -0.61 -18.28 7.18
CA CYS A 76 -0.11 -18.78 8.46
C CYS A 76 1.41 -19.00 8.43
N THR A 77 1.97 -19.45 7.31
CA THR A 77 3.42 -19.62 7.15
C THR A 77 4.14 -18.29 7.28
N VAL A 78 3.67 -17.23 6.61
CA VAL A 78 4.26 -15.89 6.70
C VAL A 78 4.13 -15.32 8.13
N CYS A 79 2.99 -15.49 8.78
CA CYS A 79 2.80 -15.07 10.18
C CYS A 79 3.76 -15.81 11.13
N ARG A 80 3.96 -17.12 10.93
CA ARG A 80 4.91 -17.93 11.71
C ARG A 80 6.34 -17.38 11.55
N ASP A 81 6.77 -17.13 10.31
CA ASP A 81 8.12 -16.65 10.04
C ASP A 81 8.36 -15.25 10.66
N ALA A 82 7.34 -14.40 10.70
CA ALA A 82 7.40 -13.11 11.37
C ALA A 82 7.49 -13.25 12.91
N LEU A 83 6.74 -14.18 13.51
CA LEU A 83 6.81 -14.47 14.95
C LEU A 83 8.16 -15.10 15.32
N ASP A 84 8.70 -15.99 14.49
CA ASP A 84 10.04 -16.56 14.68
C ASP A 84 11.13 -15.47 14.62
N ALA A 85 10.99 -14.49 13.75
CA ALA A 85 11.90 -13.35 13.68
C ALA A 85 11.88 -12.53 14.99
N LEU A 86 10.71 -12.30 15.59
CA LEU A 86 10.59 -11.64 16.89
C LEU A 86 11.29 -12.44 18.01
N ILE A 87 11.09 -13.77 18.04
CA ILE A 87 11.77 -14.64 19.02
C ILE A 87 13.30 -14.54 18.89
N LYS A 88 13.82 -14.52 17.65
CA LYS A 88 15.26 -14.37 17.39
C LYS A 88 15.80 -13.02 17.85
N GLN A 89 14.97 -11.99 17.92
CA GLN A 89 15.29 -10.67 18.49
C GLN A 89 15.17 -10.63 20.04
N GLY A 90 14.81 -11.75 20.68
CA GLY A 90 14.66 -11.83 22.13
C GLY A 90 13.32 -11.31 22.65
N VAL A 91 12.32 -11.12 21.79
CA VAL A 91 10.98 -10.68 22.21
C VAL A 91 10.25 -11.83 22.88
N GLU A 92 9.91 -11.68 24.14
CA GLU A 92 9.23 -12.73 24.93
C GLU A 92 7.71 -12.64 24.86
N THR A 93 7.16 -11.42 24.79
CA THR A 93 5.68 -11.18 24.79
C THR A 93 5.27 -10.28 23.63
N ILE A 94 4.02 -10.46 23.17
CA ILE A 94 3.40 -9.64 22.11
C ILE A 94 2.03 -9.16 22.58
N ARG A 95 1.80 -7.85 22.51
CA ARG A 95 0.51 -7.23 22.86
C ARG A 95 -0.53 -7.45 21.76
N PRO A 96 -1.84 -7.41 22.07
CA PRO A 96 -2.89 -7.64 21.07
C PRO A 96 -2.80 -6.70 19.84
N ARG A 97 -2.52 -5.42 20.05
CA ARG A 97 -2.36 -4.44 18.95
C ARG A 97 -1.14 -4.74 18.08
N GLN A 98 -0.02 -5.15 18.69
CA GLN A 98 1.19 -5.54 17.95
C GLN A 98 0.93 -6.79 17.13
N LEU A 99 0.28 -7.80 17.71
CA LEU A 99 -0.11 -9.01 16.99
C LEU A 99 -1.05 -8.69 15.82
N GLN A 100 -2.03 -7.82 16.03
CA GLN A 100 -2.95 -7.39 14.96
C GLN A 100 -2.20 -6.69 13.82
N LYS A 101 -1.25 -5.78 14.14
CA LYS A 101 -0.40 -5.13 13.14
C LYS A 101 0.48 -6.13 12.39
N LEU A 102 1.13 -7.04 13.12
CA LEU A 102 1.96 -8.09 12.53
C LEU A 102 1.16 -8.94 11.55
N VAL A 103 -0.01 -9.44 11.97
CA VAL A 103 -0.88 -10.24 11.09
C VAL A 103 -1.31 -9.44 9.87
N ALA A 104 -1.77 -8.21 10.06
CA ALA A 104 -2.19 -7.34 8.95
C ALA A 104 -1.06 -7.07 7.94
N GLN A 105 0.16 -6.85 8.42
CA GLN A 105 1.34 -6.63 7.57
C GLN A 105 1.82 -7.92 6.88
N ALA A 106 1.89 -9.03 7.63
CA ALA A 106 2.34 -10.31 7.10
C ALA A 106 1.39 -10.85 6.02
N THR A 107 0.09 -10.60 6.14
CA THR A 107 -0.94 -11.08 5.19
C THR A 107 -1.30 -10.05 4.12
N ALA A 108 -0.72 -8.86 4.15
CA ALA A 108 -1.09 -7.76 3.29
C ALA A 108 -0.88 -8.03 1.79
N ARG A 109 0.11 -8.84 1.44
CA ARG A 109 0.38 -9.25 0.04
C ARG A 109 -0.59 -10.33 -0.47
N GLY A 110 -1.49 -10.82 0.39
CA GLY A 110 -2.35 -11.95 0.06
C GLY A 110 -1.56 -13.26 -0.03
N SER A 111 -2.11 -14.22 -0.74
CA SER A 111 -1.47 -15.49 -1.08
C SER A 111 -1.56 -15.71 -2.58
N GLU A 112 -0.62 -16.47 -3.13
CA GLU A 112 -0.68 -16.89 -4.52
C GLU A 112 -2.03 -17.59 -4.80
N ASN A 113 -2.60 -17.31 -5.96
CA ASN A 113 -3.83 -17.96 -6.36
C ASN A 113 -3.51 -19.43 -6.77
N PRO A 114 -3.95 -20.42 -5.98
CA PRO A 114 -3.68 -21.82 -6.30
C PRO A 114 -4.37 -22.29 -7.59
N MET A 115 -5.27 -21.48 -8.15
CA MET A 115 -5.84 -21.78 -9.48
C MET A 115 -4.79 -21.64 -10.61
N LEU A 116 -3.66 -21.01 -10.33
CA LEU A 116 -2.52 -20.94 -11.23
C LEU A 116 -1.60 -22.17 -11.12
N GLU A 117 -1.79 -23.02 -10.10
CA GLU A 117 -1.04 -24.27 -10.01
C GLU A 117 -1.56 -25.28 -11.05
N PRO A 118 -0.65 -25.97 -11.77
CA PRO A 118 -1.04 -26.95 -12.74
C PRO A 118 -1.73 -28.15 -12.04
N GLU A 119 -2.93 -28.46 -12.48
CA GLU A 119 -3.63 -29.69 -12.06
C GLU A 119 -3.00 -30.91 -12.74
N VAL A 120 -3.15 -32.08 -12.16
CA VAL A 120 -2.71 -33.33 -12.80
C VAL A 120 -3.40 -33.48 -14.16
N GLY A 121 -2.59 -33.55 -15.24
CA GLY A 121 -3.08 -33.55 -16.61
C GLY A 121 -3.28 -32.17 -17.25
N ALA A 122 -3.09 -31.10 -16.50
CA ALA A 122 -3.04 -29.75 -17.06
C ALA A 122 -1.76 -29.51 -17.86
N LEU A 123 -1.79 -28.49 -18.73
CA LEU A 123 -0.59 -28.04 -19.43
C LEU A 123 0.45 -27.58 -18.42
N MET A 124 1.70 -28.02 -18.59
CA MET A 124 2.78 -27.52 -17.73
C MET A 124 3.03 -26.05 -18.03
N GLY A 125 2.96 -25.22 -17.01
CA GLY A 125 3.28 -23.78 -17.05
C GLY A 125 4.48 -23.46 -16.17
N VAL A 126 5.34 -22.56 -16.64
CA VAL A 126 6.44 -21.99 -15.87
C VAL A 126 6.42 -20.48 -16.02
N SER A 127 6.73 -19.75 -14.96
CA SER A 127 6.77 -18.28 -14.97
C SER A 127 8.13 -17.72 -15.44
N ASP A 128 9.18 -18.54 -15.40
CA ASP A 128 10.54 -18.15 -15.77
C ASP A 128 11.02 -19.02 -16.96
N PRO A 129 11.43 -18.43 -18.08
CA PRO A 129 12.04 -19.15 -19.20
C PRO A 129 13.21 -20.04 -18.79
N ALA A 130 13.96 -19.69 -17.73
CA ALA A 130 15.05 -20.50 -17.20
C ALA A 130 14.61 -21.87 -16.69
N ALA A 131 13.34 -22.01 -16.27
CA ALA A 131 12.77 -23.24 -15.75
C ALA A 131 12.38 -24.27 -16.84
N VAL A 132 12.44 -23.89 -18.12
CA VAL A 132 12.23 -24.82 -19.21
C VAL A 132 13.45 -25.74 -19.32
N CYS A 133 13.31 -26.99 -18.85
CA CYS A 133 14.42 -27.96 -18.73
C CYS A 133 14.37 -29.11 -19.72
N GLU A 134 13.25 -29.28 -20.43
CA GLU A 134 13.05 -30.40 -21.38
C GLU A 134 12.37 -29.93 -22.67
N SER A 135 12.32 -30.82 -23.68
CA SER A 135 11.74 -30.49 -24.97
C SER A 135 10.28 -30.90 -25.04
N PHE A 136 9.47 -30.06 -25.64
CA PHE A 136 8.03 -30.25 -25.83
C PHE A 136 7.67 -30.23 -27.31
N ASP A 137 6.60 -30.90 -27.70
CA ASP A 137 6.09 -30.82 -29.05
C ASP A 137 5.61 -29.40 -29.40
N ARG A 138 4.94 -28.76 -28.45
CA ARG A 138 4.45 -27.40 -28.57
C ARG A 138 4.84 -26.56 -27.35
N VAL A 139 5.30 -25.35 -27.59
CA VAL A 139 5.60 -24.36 -26.57
C VAL A 139 4.78 -23.11 -26.86
N LEU A 140 4.03 -22.65 -25.87
CA LEU A 140 3.31 -21.38 -25.94
C LEU A 140 3.96 -20.39 -24.98
N TRP A 141 4.44 -19.28 -25.51
CA TRP A 141 4.97 -18.17 -24.71
C TRP A 141 3.93 -17.05 -24.64
N TRP A 142 3.30 -16.93 -23.48
CA TRP A 142 2.25 -15.95 -23.23
C TRP A 142 2.84 -14.58 -22.94
N GLN A 143 2.26 -13.52 -23.52
CA GLN A 143 2.69 -12.13 -23.34
C GLN A 143 4.20 -11.91 -23.55
N LEU A 144 4.66 -12.03 -24.80
CA LEU A 144 6.04 -11.78 -25.17
C LEU A 144 6.37 -10.26 -25.15
N GLY A 145 6.13 -9.61 -24.00
CA GLY A 145 6.41 -8.19 -23.75
C GLY A 145 7.82 -7.95 -23.26
N LEU A 146 8.16 -6.68 -23.04
CA LEU A 146 9.48 -6.27 -22.57
C LEU A 146 9.81 -6.92 -21.22
N PRO A 147 10.90 -7.69 -21.10
CA PRO A 147 11.25 -8.35 -19.84
C PRO A 147 11.83 -7.34 -18.84
N SER A 148 11.63 -7.57 -17.56
CA SER A 148 12.39 -6.87 -16.53
C SER A 148 13.83 -7.39 -16.54
N LEU A 149 14.79 -6.47 -16.73
CA LEU A 149 16.20 -6.83 -16.66
C LEU A 149 16.67 -6.91 -15.21
N PRO A 150 17.62 -7.82 -14.89
CA PRO A 150 18.24 -7.85 -13.58
C PRO A 150 18.85 -6.48 -13.26
N SER A 151 18.45 -5.90 -12.14
CA SER A 151 19.07 -4.68 -11.62
C SER A 151 20.43 -4.99 -11.01
N GLY A 152 21.30 -3.99 -10.89
CA GLY A 152 22.53 -4.11 -10.12
C GLY A 152 22.26 -4.48 -8.66
N TYR A 153 23.27 -4.97 -7.99
CA TYR A 153 23.18 -5.25 -6.56
C TYR A 153 22.89 -3.97 -5.76
N PRO A 154 22.13 -4.06 -4.66
CA PRO A 154 21.77 -2.87 -3.87
C PRO A 154 22.95 -2.29 -3.08
N TRP A 155 24.13 -2.93 -3.15
CA TRP A 155 25.34 -2.54 -2.42
C TRP A 155 26.26 -1.65 -3.27
N SER A 156 26.94 -0.72 -2.60
CA SER A 156 27.99 0.09 -3.20
C SER A 156 29.21 -0.75 -3.57
N SER A 157 30.07 -0.22 -4.45
CA SER A 157 31.31 -0.89 -4.81
C SER A 157 32.25 -1.16 -3.62
N ALA A 158 32.18 -0.33 -2.57
CA ALA A 158 32.93 -0.55 -1.33
C ALA A 158 32.37 -1.75 -0.53
N GLU A 159 31.06 -1.81 -0.37
CA GLU A 159 30.39 -2.93 0.31
C GLU A 159 30.59 -4.26 -0.44
N LEU A 160 30.55 -4.23 -1.77
CA LEU A 160 30.84 -5.42 -2.58
C LEU A 160 32.30 -5.91 -2.39
N LYS A 161 33.26 -4.98 -2.21
CA LYS A 161 34.65 -5.37 -1.88
C LYS A 161 34.76 -5.97 -0.49
N GLU A 162 34.06 -5.42 0.51
CA GLU A 162 34.03 -5.99 1.86
C GLU A 162 33.41 -7.40 1.87
N LEU A 163 32.34 -7.62 1.10
CA LEU A 163 31.74 -8.94 0.92
C LEU A 163 32.74 -9.93 0.31
N ALA A 164 33.49 -9.51 -0.70
CA ALA A 164 34.52 -10.34 -1.34
C ALA A 164 35.66 -10.68 -0.35
N MET A 165 36.07 -9.75 0.51
CA MET A 165 37.11 -10.01 1.52
C MET A 165 36.70 -11.06 2.56
N VAL A 166 35.39 -11.23 2.82
CA VAL A 166 34.88 -12.28 3.71
C VAL A 166 34.44 -13.55 2.94
N GLY A 167 34.84 -13.66 1.67
CA GLY A 167 34.61 -14.86 0.85
C GLY A 167 33.24 -14.93 0.16
N VAL A 168 32.49 -13.83 0.14
CA VAL A 168 31.20 -13.73 -0.59
C VAL A 168 31.46 -13.05 -1.93
N GLU A 169 31.67 -13.86 -2.97
CA GLU A 169 31.85 -13.36 -4.33
C GLU A 169 30.50 -13.41 -5.06
N LEU A 170 30.01 -12.23 -5.45
CA LEU A 170 28.81 -12.10 -6.27
C LEU A 170 29.19 -12.06 -7.77
N PRO A 171 28.44 -12.76 -8.65
CA PRO A 171 28.75 -12.74 -10.07
C PRO A 171 28.63 -11.31 -10.63
N PRO A 172 29.51 -10.91 -11.54
CA PRO A 172 29.38 -9.64 -12.26
C PRO A 172 27.99 -9.52 -12.91
N ILE A 173 27.44 -8.33 -12.94
CA ILE A 173 26.11 -8.09 -13.53
C ILE A 173 26.06 -8.49 -15.01
N SER A 174 27.18 -8.38 -15.73
CA SER A 174 27.33 -8.87 -17.09
C SER A 174 27.04 -10.37 -17.22
N ASP A 175 27.53 -11.15 -16.26
CA ASP A 175 27.33 -12.61 -16.25
C ASP A 175 25.88 -12.98 -15.89
N VAL A 176 25.24 -12.17 -15.06
CA VAL A 176 23.83 -12.32 -14.73
C VAL A 176 22.98 -12.01 -15.95
N LEU A 177 23.27 -10.93 -16.67
CA LEU A 177 22.59 -10.55 -17.92
C LEU A 177 22.80 -11.60 -19.02
N ASP A 178 24.02 -12.11 -19.18
CA ASP A 178 24.32 -13.17 -20.17
C ASP A 178 23.54 -14.46 -19.86
N ARG A 179 23.48 -14.86 -18.60
CA ARG A 179 22.66 -16.02 -18.17
C ARG A 179 21.19 -15.79 -18.43
N THR A 180 20.68 -14.59 -18.16
CA THR A 180 19.27 -14.21 -18.41
C THR A 180 18.97 -14.27 -19.91
N ALA A 181 19.84 -13.69 -20.75
CA ALA A 181 19.68 -13.73 -22.20
C ALA A 181 19.71 -15.18 -22.75
N LYS A 182 20.59 -16.03 -22.23
CA LYS A 182 20.63 -17.46 -22.57
C LYS A 182 19.37 -18.20 -22.10
N ALA A 183 18.81 -17.83 -20.95
CA ALA A 183 17.57 -18.41 -20.47
C ALA A 183 16.39 -18.14 -21.40
N TRP A 184 16.32 -16.96 -22.03
CA TRP A 184 15.29 -16.62 -23.00
C TRP A 184 15.30 -17.49 -24.26
N LEU A 185 16.42 -18.13 -24.60
CA LEU A 185 16.50 -19.07 -25.73
C LEU A 185 15.87 -20.44 -25.42
N LYS A 186 15.76 -20.79 -24.14
CA LYS A 186 15.30 -22.13 -23.74
C LYS A 186 13.90 -22.49 -24.26
N PRO A 187 12.85 -21.67 -24.16
CA PRO A 187 11.54 -21.99 -24.71
C PRO A 187 11.56 -22.21 -26.22
N ILE A 188 12.39 -21.44 -26.95
CA ILE A 188 12.54 -21.56 -28.40
C ILE A 188 13.17 -22.88 -28.75
N LEU A 189 14.28 -23.23 -28.09
CA LEU A 189 15.02 -24.48 -28.31
C LEU A 189 14.28 -25.72 -27.82
N ALA A 190 13.36 -25.55 -26.86
CA ALA A 190 12.53 -26.61 -26.32
C ALA A 190 11.40 -27.04 -27.26
N ALA A 191 10.94 -26.16 -28.16
CA ALA A 191 9.85 -26.43 -29.08
C ALA A 191 10.31 -27.36 -30.24
N ARG A 192 9.78 -28.58 -30.29
CA ARG A 192 10.14 -29.55 -31.33
C ARG A 192 9.34 -29.41 -32.63
N LYS A 193 8.07 -29.04 -32.53
CA LYS A 193 7.15 -28.93 -33.67
C LYS A 193 6.59 -27.54 -33.88
N GLU A 194 6.19 -26.88 -32.79
CA GLU A 194 5.48 -25.62 -32.87
C GLU A 194 5.85 -24.69 -31.68
N LEU A 195 6.21 -23.46 -32.01
CA LEU A 195 6.38 -22.37 -31.05
C LEU A 195 5.30 -21.32 -31.30
N ILE A 196 4.45 -21.10 -30.32
CA ILE A 196 3.37 -20.10 -30.36
C ILE A 196 3.78 -18.93 -29.49
N LEU A 197 3.89 -17.76 -30.09
CA LEU A 197 4.24 -16.51 -29.40
C LEU A 197 3.02 -15.60 -29.34
N VAL A 198 2.57 -15.27 -28.15
CA VAL A 198 1.49 -14.31 -27.95
C VAL A 198 2.11 -12.94 -27.70
N LEU A 199 2.03 -12.07 -28.70
CA LEU A 199 2.58 -10.73 -28.64
C LEU A 199 1.73 -9.83 -27.72
N PRO A 200 2.33 -8.82 -27.09
CA PRO A 200 1.58 -7.82 -26.31
C PRO A 200 0.62 -7.02 -27.21
N PRO A 201 -0.32 -6.27 -26.62
CA PRO A 201 -1.20 -5.38 -27.37
C PRO A 201 -0.45 -4.40 -28.27
N LYS A 202 -1.11 -3.98 -29.35
CA LYS A 202 -0.50 -3.05 -30.31
C LYS A 202 -0.17 -1.72 -29.63
N GLY A 203 1.10 -1.33 -29.69
CA GLY A 203 1.63 -0.12 -29.07
C GLY A 203 2.51 -0.38 -27.84
N GLU A 204 2.51 -1.59 -27.32
CA GLU A 204 3.43 -2.01 -26.27
C GLU A 204 4.74 -2.55 -26.86
N GLU A 205 5.81 -2.49 -26.06
CA GLU A 205 7.13 -2.98 -26.49
C GLU A 205 7.19 -4.51 -26.44
N VAL A 206 7.72 -5.09 -27.50
CA VAL A 206 7.89 -6.53 -27.64
C VAL A 206 9.26 -6.95 -27.12
N HIS A 207 9.33 -8.18 -26.57
CA HIS A 207 10.57 -8.77 -26.07
C HIS A 207 11.69 -8.75 -27.13
N PRO A 208 12.94 -8.37 -26.79
CA PRO A 208 14.05 -8.29 -27.75
C PRO A 208 14.31 -9.57 -28.55
N ILE A 209 13.95 -10.72 -28.00
CA ILE A 209 14.07 -12.01 -28.69
C ILE A 209 13.20 -12.11 -29.95
N TRP A 210 12.15 -11.29 -30.06
CA TRP A 210 11.31 -11.21 -31.24
C TRP A 210 12.11 -10.78 -32.47
N LEU A 211 12.92 -9.73 -32.33
CA LEU A 211 13.79 -9.23 -33.40
C LEU A 211 14.78 -10.32 -33.88
N MET A 212 15.26 -11.13 -32.94
CA MET A 212 16.16 -12.24 -33.29
C MET A 212 15.40 -13.31 -34.08
N ILE A 213 14.17 -13.66 -33.68
CA ILE A 213 13.35 -14.63 -34.40
C ILE A 213 13.03 -14.13 -35.83
N GLU A 214 12.63 -12.87 -35.96
CA GLU A 214 12.37 -12.23 -37.28
C GLU A 214 13.60 -12.24 -38.19
N ALA A 215 14.81 -12.11 -37.63
CA ALA A 215 16.04 -12.16 -38.40
C ALA A 215 16.36 -13.56 -38.95
N PHE A 216 15.89 -14.63 -38.31
CA PHE A 216 16.13 -16.02 -38.73
C PHE A 216 14.99 -16.62 -39.54
N ILE A 217 13.77 -16.09 -39.45
CA ILE A 217 12.60 -16.64 -40.11
C ILE A 217 12.00 -15.60 -41.05
N GLU A 218 12.13 -15.84 -42.36
CA GLU A 218 11.70 -14.87 -43.41
C GLU A 218 10.20 -14.55 -43.35
N LYS A 219 9.36 -15.49 -42.92
CA LYS A 219 7.93 -15.30 -42.85
C LYS A 219 7.32 -16.02 -41.64
N ILE A 220 6.97 -15.23 -40.64
CA ILE A 220 6.26 -15.72 -39.44
C ILE A 220 4.75 -15.56 -39.68
N PRO A 221 3.95 -16.65 -39.57
CA PRO A 221 2.50 -16.54 -39.62
C PRO A 221 1.99 -15.72 -38.44
N VAL A 222 1.26 -14.62 -38.69
CA VAL A 222 0.65 -13.78 -37.65
C VAL A 222 -0.86 -13.87 -37.79
N ALA A 223 -1.55 -14.17 -36.68
CA ALA A 223 -3.00 -14.18 -36.61
C ALA A 223 -3.48 -13.20 -35.55
N GLY A 224 -4.46 -12.35 -35.88
CA GLY A 224 -5.12 -11.49 -34.90
C GLY A 224 -6.05 -12.29 -34.00
N LEU A 225 -6.18 -11.89 -32.74
CA LEU A 225 -7.04 -12.54 -31.75
C LEU A 225 -8.49 -12.60 -32.25
N GLU A 226 -8.98 -11.52 -32.86
CA GLU A 226 -10.34 -11.47 -33.41
C GLU A 226 -10.56 -12.55 -34.48
N SER A 227 -9.56 -12.80 -35.34
CA SER A 227 -9.65 -13.84 -36.37
C SER A 227 -9.61 -15.25 -35.79
N LEU A 228 -8.97 -15.44 -34.63
CA LEU A 228 -8.97 -16.71 -33.90
C LEU A 228 -10.30 -16.94 -33.19
N LEU A 229 -10.86 -15.90 -32.58
CA LEU A 229 -12.16 -15.96 -31.89
C LEU A 229 -13.36 -16.09 -32.86
N ALA A 230 -13.22 -15.62 -34.10
CA ALA A 230 -14.23 -15.76 -35.14
C ALA A 230 -14.31 -17.18 -35.74
N ARG A 231 -13.35 -18.07 -35.41
CA ARG A 231 -13.42 -19.48 -35.82
C ARG A 231 -14.48 -20.19 -34.99
N ASP A 232 -15.30 -20.99 -35.67
CA ASP A 232 -16.32 -21.82 -35.03
C ASP A 232 -15.64 -22.91 -34.20
N LEU A 233 -15.49 -22.65 -32.92
CA LEU A 233 -14.81 -23.55 -31.96
C LEU A 233 -15.88 -24.41 -31.28
N HIS A 234 -16.41 -25.42 -32.01
CA HIS A 234 -17.48 -26.29 -31.54
C HIS A 234 -17.21 -27.01 -30.21
N ASP A 235 -15.94 -27.16 -29.83
CA ASP A 235 -15.51 -27.91 -28.64
C ASP A 235 -15.24 -27.01 -27.41
N ILE A 236 -15.37 -25.69 -27.53
CA ILE A 236 -15.17 -24.78 -26.39
C ILE A 236 -16.54 -24.38 -25.84
N PRO A 237 -16.82 -24.64 -24.55
CA PRO A 237 -18.06 -24.19 -23.94
C PRO A 237 -18.18 -22.67 -24.09
N PRO A 238 -19.37 -22.15 -24.46
CA PRO A 238 -19.55 -20.71 -24.64
C PRO A 238 -19.24 -19.98 -23.34
N VAL A 239 -18.29 -19.07 -23.40
CA VAL A 239 -18.03 -18.15 -22.28
C VAL A 239 -19.27 -17.26 -22.16
N VAL A 240 -19.96 -17.37 -21.03
CA VAL A 240 -21.05 -16.45 -20.73
C VAL A 240 -20.41 -15.09 -20.45
N HIS A 241 -20.44 -14.25 -21.47
CA HIS A 241 -19.99 -12.86 -21.33
C HIS A 241 -21.03 -12.10 -20.53
N VAL A 242 -20.76 -11.83 -19.26
CA VAL A 242 -21.55 -10.88 -18.48
C VAL A 242 -20.99 -9.49 -18.82
N PRO A 243 -21.72 -8.67 -19.56
CA PRO A 243 -21.23 -7.34 -19.89
C PRO A 243 -21.06 -6.54 -18.61
N LEU A 244 -19.91 -5.92 -18.45
CA LEU A 244 -19.72 -4.93 -17.41
C LEU A 244 -20.73 -3.80 -17.55
N PRO A 245 -21.09 -3.10 -16.47
CA PRO A 245 -21.92 -1.91 -16.56
C PRO A 245 -21.34 -0.94 -17.59
N ALA A 246 -22.19 -0.32 -18.38
CA ALA A 246 -21.74 0.68 -19.34
C ALA A 246 -20.95 1.78 -18.62
N ARG A 247 -19.79 2.14 -19.16
CA ARG A 247 -18.96 3.24 -18.64
C ARG A 247 -19.78 4.52 -18.58
N ARG A 248 -19.89 5.12 -17.39
CA ARG A 248 -20.68 6.34 -17.17
C ARG A 248 -19.85 7.31 -16.35
N ARG A 249 -19.85 8.56 -16.75
CA ARG A 249 -19.29 9.64 -15.94
C ARG A 249 -20.20 9.93 -14.74
N TRP A 250 -21.52 9.94 -14.98
CA TRP A 250 -22.51 10.28 -13.96
C TRP A 250 -23.32 9.07 -13.53
N TRP A 251 -23.42 8.91 -12.23
CA TRP A 251 -24.31 7.96 -11.58
C TRP A 251 -25.41 8.70 -10.86
N ALA A 252 -26.66 8.31 -11.09
CA ALA A 252 -27.82 8.86 -10.43
C ALA A 252 -28.33 7.89 -9.37
N LEU A 253 -28.69 8.44 -8.22
CA LEU A 253 -29.42 7.65 -7.21
C LEU A 253 -30.84 7.37 -7.66
N PRO A 254 -31.42 6.23 -7.26
CA PRO A 254 -32.85 5.96 -7.42
C PRO A 254 -33.70 7.08 -6.80
N GLU A 255 -34.84 7.37 -7.40
CA GLU A 255 -35.77 8.39 -6.91
C GLU A 255 -36.18 8.10 -5.45
N GLY A 256 -36.18 9.12 -4.62
CA GLY A 256 -36.52 9.02 -3.20
C GLY A 256 -35.37 8.58 -2.27
N LEU A 257 -34.22 8.24 -2.81
CA LEU A 257 -33.05 7.89 -2.01
C LEU A 257 -32.24 9.15 -1.70
N VAL A 258 -32.04 9.45 -0.43
CA VAL A 258 -31.30 10.63 0.03
C VAL A 258 -30.03 10.19 0.75
N VAL A 259 -28.91 10.78 0.35
CA VAL A 259 -27.63 10.56 1.05
C VAL A 259 -27.63 11.35 2.36
N LYS A 260 -27.45 10.64 3.47
CA LYS A 260 -27.32 11.31 4.77
C LYS A 260 -25.92 11.94 4.88
N PRO A 261 -25.83 13.22 5.33
CA PRO A 261 -24.53 13.82 5.60
C PRO A 261 -23.80 13.04 6.69
N LEU A 262 -22.48 13.03 6.61
CA LEU A 262 -21.66 12.45 7.67
C LEU A 262 -21.82 13.28 8.95
N PRO A 263 -21.78 12.65 10.13
CA PRO A 263 -21.83 13.36 11.41
C PRO A 263 -20.68 14.37 11.56
N GLN A 264 -19.55 14.05 10.94
CA GLN A 264 -18.32 14.80 10.97
C GLN A 264 -17.45 14.38 9.78
N ASP A 265 -16.82 15.34 9.12
CA ASP A 265 -15.92 15.11 8.01
C ASP A 265 -14.45 15.10 8.45
N SER A 266 -13.61 14.53 7.61
CA SER A 266 -12.15 14.59 7.70
C SER A 266 -11.59 15.13 6.39
N PHE A 267 -10.31 15.53 6.37
CA PHE A 267 -9.64 15.86 5.11
C PHE A 267 -9.83 14.77 4.06
N SER A 268 -9.58 13.50 4.42
CA SER A 268 -9.69 12.39 3.48
C SER A 268 -11.11 12.16 2.94
N SER A 269 -12.17 12.40 3.75
CA SER A 269 -13.53 12.32 3.26
C SER A 269 -13.85 13.44 2.27
N LEU A 270 -13.40 14.66 2.60
CA LEU A 270 -13.60 15.84 1.75
C LEU A 270 -12.80 15.77 0.44
N GLU A 271 -11.54 15.34 0.50
CA GLU A 271 -10.73 15.17 -0.72
C GLU A 271 -11.41 14.23 -1.71
N VAL A 272 -11.90 13.08 -1.24
CA VAL A 272 -12.60 12.12 -2.10
C VAL A 272 -13.96 12.66 -2.56
N LEU A 273 -14.70 13.38 -1.71
CA LEU A 273 -15.96 14.04 -2.10
C LEU A 273 -15.76 15.04 -3.24
N LEU A 274 -14.72 15.86 -3.15
CA LEU A 274 -14.45 16.92 -4.14
C LEU A 274 -13.93 16.35 -5.46
N PHE A 275 -13.04 15.35 -5.39
CA PHE A 275 -12.30 14.87 -6.54
C PHE A 275 -12.84 13.60 -7.17
N ASN A 276 -13.63 12.79 -6.44
CA ASN A 276 -14.34 11.62 -6.97
C ASN A 276 -15.61 11.31 -6.15
N PRO A 277 -16.71 12.05 -6.37
CA PRO A 277 -17.96 11.90 -5.60
C PRO A 277 -18.54 10.49 -5.59
N TYR A 278 -18.40 9.75 -6.69
CA TYR A 278 -18.86 8.35 -6.75
C TYR A 278 -18.10 7.45 -5.76
N GLN A 279 -16.78 7.56 -5.73
CA GLN A 279 -15.96 6.86 -4.75
C GLN A 279 -16.34 7.26 -3.31
N TRP A 280 -16.59 8.56 -3.07
CA TRP A 280 -17.03 9.04 -1.77
C TRP A 280 -18.35 8.43 -1.33
N LEU A 281 -19.34 8.38 -2.22
CA LEU A 281 -20.66 7.79 -1.96
C LEU A 281 -20.54 6.34 -1.49
N LEU A 282 -19.75 5.54 -2.18
CA LEU A 282 -19.58 4.12 -1.88
C LEU A 282 -18.77 3.91 -0.60
N LYS A 283 -17.71 4.67 -0.42
CA LYS A 283 -16.77 4.50 0.70
C LYS A 283 -17.34 4.97 2.04
N TYR A 284 -18.02 6.11 2.07
CA TYR A 284 -18.45 6.77 3.30
C TYR A 284 -19.94 6.56 3.59
N PRO A 285 -20.91 7.08 2.83
CA PRO A 285 -22.33 6.87 3.10
C PRO A 285 -22.77 5.41 2.99
N ALA A 286 -22.35 4.70 1.95
CA ALA A 286 -22.70 3.30 1.75
C ALA A 286 -21.84 2.34 2.59
N ALA A 287 -20.73 2.81 3.18
CA ALA A 287 -19.81 2.05 4.01
C ALA A 287 -19.29 0.76 3.35
N LEU A 288 -19.22 0.71 2.02
CA LEU A 288 -18.62 -0.40 1.30
C LEU A 288 -17.12 -0.43 1.58
N ARG A 289 -16.59 -1.61 1.85
CA ARG A 289 -15.18 -1.82 2.14
C ARG A 289 -14.63 -2.91 1.23
N PRO A 290 -13.43 -2.72 0.65
CA PRO A 290 -12.77 -3.78 -0.07
C PRO A 290 -12.45 -4.94 0.88
N SER A 291 -12.40 -6.15 0.34
CA SER A 291 -11.90 -7.30 1.10
C SER A 291 -10.43 -7.08 1.43
N ARG A 292 -10.07 -7.16 2.71
CA ARG A 292 -8.67 -7.03 3.14
C ARG A 292 -7.77 -8.18 2.64
N ILE A 293 -8.36 -9.28 2.21
CA ILE A 293 -7.64 -10.45 1.70
C ILE A 293 -6.94 -10.13 0.36
N LEU A 294 -7.47 -9.17 -0.40
CA LEU A 294 -6.94 -8.78 -1.71
C LEU A 294 -6.10 -7.49 -1.69
N SER A 295 -5.98 -6.81 -0.54
CA SER A 295 -5.19 -5.58 -0.48
C SER A 295 -3.70 -5.89 -0.38
N VAL A 296 -2.96 -5.54 -1.42
CA VAL A 296 -1.49 -5.54 -1.40
C VAL A 296 -1.04 -4.28 -0.68
N SER A 297 -0.46 -4.39 0.53
CA SER A 297 0.15 -3.24 1.16
C SER A 297 1.49 -2.95 0.46
N THR A 298 1.64 -1.75 -0.06
CA THR A 298 2.93 -1.28 -0.55
C THR A 298 3.85 -0.99 0.63
N ASP A 299 5.14 -1.33 0.50
CA ASP A 299 6.16 -1.03 1.52
C ASP A 299 6.21 0.47 1.88
N PHE A 300 5.80 1.35 0.96
CA PHE A 300 5.72 2.79 1.19
C PHE A 300 4.76 3.19 2.31
N ARG A 301 3.61 2.51 2.47
CA ARG A 301 2.69 2.76 3.59
C ARG A 301 3.30 2.35 4.91
N LEU A 302 4.00 1.21 4.94
CA LEU A 302 4.68 0.72 6.14
C LEU A 302 5.74 1.73 6.58
N PHE A 303 6.63 2.15 5.68
CA PHE A 303 7.66 3.14 5.99
C PHE A 303 7.08 4.48 6.43
N GLY A 304 5.99 4.94 5.77
CA GLY A 304 5.27 6.14 6.19
C GLY A 304 4.78 6.06 7.63
N ASN A 305 4.04 4.99 7.97
CA ASN A 305 3.49 4.80 9.31
C ASN A 305 4.59 4.71 10.38
N LEU A 306 5.67 3.96 10.11
CA LEU A 306 6.80 3.82 11.04
C LEU A 306 7.54 5.15 11.22
N ALA A 307 7.72 5.93 10.14
CA ALA A 307 8.38 7.22 10.22
C ALA A 307 7.56 8.23 11.04
N HIS A 308 6.25 8.33 10.83
CA HIS A 308 5.36 9.16 11.64
C HIS A 308 5.40 8.74 13.12
N ALA A 309 5.28 7.45 13.42
CA ALA A 309 5.34 6.94 14.79
C ALA A 309 6.67 7.27 15.48
N LEU A 310 7.80 7.25 14.75
CA LEU A 310 9.10 7.61 15.32
C LEU A 310 9.21 9.11 15.60
N VAL A 311 8.73 9.96 14.70
CA VAL A 311 8.70 11.42 14.88
C VAL A 311 7.79 11.77 16.07
N GLU A 312 6.63 11.15 16.16
CA GLU A 312 5.72 11.32 17.30
C GLU A 312 6.42 10.96 18.62
N ARG A 313 7.08 9.79 18.72
CA ARG A 313 7.86 9.38 19.90
C ARG A 313 8.99 10.35 20.23
N PHE A 314 9.61 10.94 19.21
CA PHE A 314 10.66 11.93 19.41
C PHE A 314 10.13 13.18 20.12
N PHE A 315 9.01 13.72 19.67
CA PHE A 315 8.46 14.96 20.24
C PHE A 315 7.69 14.75 21.55
N HIS A 316 7.38 13.51 21.92
CA HIS A 316 6.86 13.21 23.27
C HIS A 316 7.94 13.13 24.35
N GLN A 317 9.22 13.28 24.02
CA GLN A 317 10.29 13.32 25.00
C GLN A 317 10.34 14.67 25.71
N GLU A 318 10.99 14.68 26.87
CA GLU A 318 11.31 15.93 27.57
C GLU A 318 12.36 16.74 26.79
N LYS A 319 12.00 17.95 26.36
CA LYS A 319 12.88 18.89 25.64
C LYS A 319 13.62 18.31 24.43
N PRO A 320 12.91 17.72 23.44
CA PRO A 320 13.53 17.02 22.32
C PRO A 320 14.47 17.91 21.50
N LEU A 321 14.16 19.20 21.36
CA LEU A 321 14.98 20.14 20.62
C LEU A 321 16.30 20.49 21.34
N ALA A 322 16.38 20.31 22.65
CA ALA A 322 17.57 20.62 23.45
C ALA A 322 18.58 19.46 23.55
N LEU A 323 18.25 18.27 23.04
CA LEU A 323 19.15 17.11 23.08
C LEU A 323 20.46 17.40 22.33
N ALA A 324 21.58 16.95 22.88
CA ALA A 324 22.85 16.92 22.14
C ALA A 324 22.76 15.92 20.96
N GLU A 325 23.53 16.14 19.91
CA GLU A 325 23.54 15.29 18.70
C GLU A 325 23.79 13.81 19.04
N SER A 326 24.78 13.53 19.90
CA SER A 326 25.10 12.16 20.34
C SER A 326 23.94 11.50 21.12
N ALA A 327 23.26 12.27 21.96
CA ALA A 327 22.10 11.78 22.71
C ALA A 327 20.91 11.51 21.78
N LEU A 328 20.68 12.38 20.78
CA LEU A 328 19.67 12.16 19.74
C LEU A 328 19.94 10.86 18.97
N MET A 329 21.17 10.62 18.56
CA MET A 329 21.52 9.42 17.80
C MET A 329 21.37 8.14 18.63
N ALA A 330 21.80 8.16 19.89
CA ALA A 330 21.62 7.03 20.80
C ALA A 330 20.14 6.73 21.07
N TRP A 331 19.35 7.79 21.26
CA TRP A 331 17.90 7.66 21.40
C TRP A 331 17.27 7.07 20.14
N PHE A 332 17.66 7.59 18.95
CA PHE A 332 17.15 7.11 17.68
C PHE A 332 17.38 5.60 17.53
N ASP A 333 18.62 5.14 17.71
CA ASP A 333 18.96 3.73 17.52
C ASP A 333 18.14 2.82 18.45
N ALA A 334 18.03 3.17 19.73
CA ALA A 334 17.26 2.40 20.70
C ALA A 334 15.75 2.41 20.39
N THR A 335 15.19 3.58 20.03
CA THR A 335 13.76 3.72 19.75
C THR A 335 13.39 3.09 18.41
N PHE A 336 14.26 3.20 17.40
CA PHE A 336 14.06 2.57 16.10
C PHE A 336 13.99 1.05 16.23
N ASP A 337 14.95 0.42 16.93
CA ASP A 337 14.95 -1.03 17.13
C ASP A 337 13.68 -1.49 17.85
N GLN A 338 13.26 -0.75 18.87
CA GLN A 338 12.00 -1.02 19.57
C GLN A 338 10.78 -0.86 18.65
N LEU A 339 10.72 0.23 17.87
CA LEU A 339 9.61 0.48 16.92
C LEU A 339 9.51 -0.63 15.87
N ILE A 340 10.63 -1.10 15.32
CA ILE A 340 10.63 -2.19 14.34
C ILE A 340 10.07 -3.48 14.96
N VAL A 341 10.46 -3.81 16.18
CA VAL A 341 9.89 -4.98 16.90
C VAL A 341 8.40 -4.81 17.15
N GLU A 342 7.96 -3.62 17.53
CA GLU A 342 6.56 -3.35 17.90
C GLU A 342 5.63 -3.21 16.70
N GLU A 343 6.07 -2.58 15.61
CA GLU A 343 5.19 -2.14 14.53
C GLU A 343 5.68 -2.51 13.13
N GLY A 344 6.95 -2.87 12.99
CA GLY A 344 7.60 -3.17 11.72
C GLY A 344 8.21 -4.57 11.63
N ALA A 345 7.77 -5.53 12.45
CA ALA A 345 8.39 -6.86 12.57
C ALA A 345 8.54 -7.60 11.23
N VAL A 346 7.70 -7.31 10.25
CA VAL A 346 7.81 -7.86 8.88
C VAL A 346 9.14 -7.47 8.19
N LEU A 347 9.78 -6.37 8.59
CA LEU A 347 11.09 -5.94 8.08
C LEU A 347 12.25 -6.79 8.66
N LEU A 348 12.01 -7.55 9.73
CA LEU A 348 12.99 -8.47 10.32
C LEU A 348 13.04 -9.82 9.60
N MET A 349 12.11 -10.09 8.68
CA MET A 349 12.04 -11.34 7.94
C MET A 349 13.25 -11.52 7.02
N PRO A 350 13.63 -12.78 6.71
CA PRO A 350 14.69 -13.06 5.75
C PRO A 350 14.48 -12.33 4.41
N GLY A 351 15.56 -11.75 3.87
CA GLY A 351 15.51 -11.00 2.61
C GLY A 351 15.11 -9.53 2.72
N ARG A 352 14.67 -9.04 3.91
CA ARG A 352 14.24 -7.65 4.11
C ARG A 352 15.30 -6.74 4.76
N ARG A 353 16.51 -7.27 5.00
CA ARG A 353 17.55 -6.53 5.71
C ARG A 353 18.00 -5.26 4.98
N SER A 354 18.10 -5.29 3.66
CA SER A 354 18.44 -4.09 2.87
C SER A 354 17.39 -2.99 3.00
N ASP A 355 16.10 -3.36 3.01
CA ASP A 355 14.99 -2.42 3.17
C ASP A 355 15.03 -1.79 4.57
N LEU A 356 15.25 -2.61 5.59
CA LEU A 356 15.34 -2.17 6.98
C LEU A 356 16.51 -1.19 7.18
N GLU A 357 17.71 -1.53 6.72
CA GLU A 357 18.89 -0.67 6.89
C GLU A 357 18.78 0.61 6.05
N GLY A 358 18.28 0.51 4.81
CA GLY A 358 18.01 1.68 3.97
C GLY A 358 17.01 2.64 4.62
N PHE A 359 15.95 2.09 5.24
CA PHE A 359 14.96 2.86 6.00
C PHE A 359 15.59 3.52 7.23
N ARG A 360 16.40 2.77 8.01
CA ARG A 360 17.11 3.27 9.19
C ARG A 360 17.97 4.48 8.85
N ILE A 361 18.82 4.36 7.82
CA ILE A 361 19.76 5.43 7.41
C ILE A 361 19.00 6.69 7.03
N LYS A 362 17.97 6.57 6.19
CA LYS A 362 17.17 7.72 5.74
C LYS A 362 16.44 8.40 6.89
N LEU A 363 15.79 7.63 7.75
CA LEU A 363 15.00 8.17 8.84
C LEU A 363 15.86 8.81 9.92
N ARG A 364 17.05 8.23 10.18
CA ARG A 364 18.05 8.79 11.12
C ARG A 364 18.51 10.18 10.68
N GLU A 365 18.86 10.32 9.40
CA GLU A 365 19.24 11.62 8.84
C GLU A 365 18.05 12.59 8.83
N SER A 366 16.87 12.11 8.50
CA SER A 366 15.65 12.91 8.49
C SER A 366 15.33 13.51 9.86
N ILE A 367 15.36 12.73 10.93
CA ILE A 367 15.14 13.23 12.30
C ILE A 367 16.17 14.30 12.66
N ARG A 368 17.43 14.09 12.31
CA ARG A 368 18.51 15.06 12.54
C ARG A 368 18.24 16.38 11.82
N GLN A 369 17.85 16.33 10.56
CA GLN A 369 17.53 17.51 9.75
C GLN A 369 16.27 18.21 10.25
N LEU A 370 15.20 17.47 10.57
CA LEU A 370 13.96 18.04 11.11
C LEU A 370 14.27 18.84 12.39
N ARG A 371 14.96 18.21 13.35
CA ARG A 371 15.34 18.88 14.58
C ARG A 371 16.13 20.19 14.31
N LYS A 372 17.14 20.14 13.43
CA LYS A 372 17.93 21.31 13.06
C LYS A 372 17.06 22.43 12.50
N GLN A 373 16.19 22.12 11.56
CA GLN A 373 15.29 23.09 10.90
C GLN A 373 14.31 23.73 11.90
N LEU A 374 13.80 22.96 12.86
CA LEU A 374 12.94 23.49 13.91
C LEU A 374 13.70 24.40 14.91
N ILE A 375 14.94 24.08 15.23
CA ILE A 375 15.81 24.95 16.04
C ILE A 375 16.09 26.25 15.29
N ASP A 376 16.46 26.17 14.01
CA ASP A 376 16.74 27.33 13.16
C ASP A 376 15.50 28.25 13.03
N ALA A 377 14.30 27.68 13.07
CA ALA A 377 13.02 28.40 13.06
C ALA A 377 12.61 28.94 14.43
N GLY A 378 13.44 28.77 15.47
CA GLY A 378 13.15 29.25 16.83
C GLY A 378 11.90 28.63 17.46
N ILE A 379 11.62 27.36 17.14
CA ILE A 379 10.45 26.65 17.66
C ILE A 379 10.62 26.37 19.16
N VAL A 380 9.61 26.72 19.93
CA VAL A 380 9.55 26.53 21.39
C VAL A 380 8.55 25.47 21.80
N GLU A 381 7.59 25.15 20.96
CA GLU A 381 6.59 24.12 21.19
C GLU A 381 6.33 23.32 19.91
N VAL A 382 6.32 21.99 20.06
CA VAL A 382 5.97 21.04 19.01
C VAL A 382 4.90 20.12 19.56
N LEU A 383 3.75 20.06 18.88
CA LEU A 383 2.64 19.18 19.20
C LEU A 383 2.49 18.17 18.06
N PRO A 384 3.01 16.94 18.23
CA PRO A 384 2.85 15.88 17.24
C PRO A 384 1.43 15.32 17.26
N GLU A 385 0.95 14.88 16.12
CA GLU A 385 -0.40 14.32 15.93
C GLU A 385 -1.48 15.16 16.62
N HIS A 386 -1.35 16.50 16.43
CA HIS A 386 -2.21 17.47 17.14
C HIS A 386 -3.64 17.41 16.64
N GLU A 387 -4.55 17.12 17.55
CA GLU A 387 -5.99 17.07 17.26
C GLU A 387 -6.53 18.45 16.91
N LEU A 388 -7.13 18.57 15.74
CA LEU A 388 -7.78 19.78 15.24
C LEU A 388 -9.26 19.53 15.02
N SER A 389 -10.08 20.47 15.42
CA SER A 389 -11.51 20.50 15.16
C SER A 389 -11.94 21.86 14.68
N GLY A 390 -12.91 21.91 13.80
CA GLY A 390 -13.40 23.15 13.26
C GLY A 390 -14.73 22.98 12.53
N HIS A 391 -15.10 24.03 11.85
CA HIS A 391 -16.31 24.07 11.03
C HIS A 391 -15.97 24.55 9.62
N TYR A 392 -16.70 24.03 8.68
CA TYR A 392 -16.67 24.47 7.30
C TYR A 392 -18.12 24.65 6.81
N VAL A 393 -18.29 25.06 5.56
CA VAL A 393 -19.62 25.32 4.97
C VAL A 393 -20.59 24.13 5.03
N GLY A 394 -20.08 22.89 5.11
CA GLY A 394 -20.88 21.64 5.17
C GLY A 394 -21.12 21.10 6.58
N GLY A 395 -20.46 21.63 7.60
CA GLY A 395 -20.64 21.14 8.96
C GLY A 395 -19.37 21.09 9.80
N LYS A 396 -19.22 20.05 10.60
CA LYS A 396 -18.06 19.83 11.46
C LYS A 396 -16.95 19.10 10.69
N ILE A 397 -15.71 19.49 10.97
CA ILE A 397 -14.53 18.82 10.46
C ILE A 397 -13.55 18.54 11.60
N HIS A 398 -12.86 17.42 11.49
CA HIS A 398 -11.89 16.95 12.47
C HIS A 398 -10.69 16.31 11.75
N GLY A 399 -9.52 16.41 12.34
CA GLY A 399 -8.31 15.80 11.82
C GLY A 399 -7.15 15.92 12.80
N TYR A 400 -6.03 15.34 12.41
CA TYR A 400 -4.78 15.41 13.15
C TYR A 400 -3.72 16.04 12.26
N ALA A 401 -3.09 17.12 12.74
CA ALA A 401 -1.91 17.67 12.09
C ALA A 401 -0.67 16.92 12.55
N ASP A 402 0.14 16.45 11.61
CA ASP A 402 1.35 15.68 11.93
C ASP A 402 2.24 16.44 12.92
N LEU A 403 2.47 17.74 12.67
CA LEU A 403 3.13 18.64 13.60
C LEU A 403 2.42 20.01 13.62
N ALA A 404 1.94 20.44 14.78
CA ALA A 404 1.58 21.81 15.03
C ALA A 404 2.71 22.49 15.84
N LEU A 405 3.19 23.63 15.35
CA LEU A 405 4.38 24.32 15.84
C LEU A 405 4.05 25.71 16.38
N ARG A 406 4.84 26.18 17.36
CA ARG A 406 4.82 27.56 17.81
C ARG A 406 6.26 28.04 18.02
N ASN A 407 6.58 29.21 17.47
CA ASN A 407 7.89 29.83 17.68
C ASN A 407 7.90 30.74 18.90
N GLY A 408 9.08 31.27 19.26
CA GLY A 408 9.24 32.16 20.41
C GLY A 408 8.48 33.50 20.31
N ALA A 409 8.06 33.92 19.12
CA ALA A 409 7.21 35.09 18.89
C ALA A 409 5.70 34.78 18.99
N GLY A 410 5.33 33.54 19.26
CA GLY A 410 3.94 33.10 19.37
C GLY A 410 3.26 32.80 18.03
N VAL A 411 3.99 32.87 16.91
CA VAL A 411 3.44 32.53 15.58
C VAL A 411 3.31 31.03 15.45
N ARG A 412 2.22 30.58 14.83
CA ARG A 412 1.91 29.15 14.62
C ARG A 412 2.29 28.70 13.22
N ALA A 413 2.59 27.42 13.11
CA ALA A 413 2.75 26.73 11.82
C ALA A 413 2.22 25.30 11.88
N ILE A 414 1.92 24.76 10.68
CA ILE A 414 1.56 23.36 10.49
C ILE A 414 2.55 22.76 9.50
N VAL A 415 3.11 21.60 9.86
CA VAL A 415 3.94 20.81 8.96
C VAL A 415 3.26 19.47 8.75
N ASP A 416 2.98 19.14 7.49
CA ASP A 416 2.49 17.83 7.09
C ASP A 416 3.68 17.01 6.61
N MET A 417 3.83 15.82 7.18
CA MET A 417 4.95 14.93 6.91
C MET A 417 4.57 13.87 5.88
N LYS A 418 5.46 13.61 4.96
CA LYS A 418 5.28 12.56 3.96
C LYS A 418 6.53 11.71 3.87
N TRP A 419 6.37 10.39 3.81
CA TRP A 419 7.55 9.52 3.65
C TRP A 419 8.32 9.86 2.38
N SER A 420 7.64 10.04 1.25
CA SER A 420 8.24 10.33 -0.06
C SER A 420 7.45 11.39 -0.83
N GLY A 421 7.96 11.83 -1.98
CA GLY A 421 7.28 12.78 -2.84
C GLY A 421 7.94 14.15 -2.92
N ALA A 422 9.27 14.20 -2.86
CA ALA A 422 10.09 15.44 -2.94
C ALA A 422 9.87 16.29 -4.21
N LYS A 423 9.21 15.75 -5.24
CA LYS A 423 8.74 16.52 -6.41
C LYS A 423 7.26 16.88 -6.31
N LYS A 424 6.43 15.96 -5.84
CA LYS A 424 4.96 16.09 -5.81
C LYS A 424 4.48 17.18 -4.85
N TYR A 425 4.96 17.16 -3.59
CA TYR A 425 4.45 18.07 -2.57
C TYR A 425 4.93 19.53 -2.72
N PRO A 426 6.20 19.80 -3.11
CA PRO A 426 6.59 21.15 -3.51
C PRO A 426 5.80 21.69 -4.70
N ALA A 427 5.46 20.83 -5.69
CA ALA A 427 4.59 21.24 -6.79
C ALA A 427 3.18 21.63 -6.30
N LYS A 428 2.61 20.91 -5.32
CA LYS A 428 1.34 21.31 -4.70
C LYS A 428 1.41 22.68 -4.00
N LEU A 429 2.50 22.99 -3.32
CA LEU A 429 2.73 24.33 -2.74
C LEU A 429 2.87 25.40 -3.84
N LYS A 430 3.65 25.10 -4.87
CA LYS A 430 3.91 25.99 -6.01
C LYS A 430 2.62 26.38 -6.73
N GLU A 431 1.74 25.42 -6.95
CA GLU A 431 0.51 25.56 -7.74
C GLU A 431 -0.72 25.87 -6.89
N ASN A 432 -0.54 26.17 -5.61
CA ASN A 432 -1.60 26.44 -4.65
C ASN A 432 -2.65 25.29 -4.59
N ARG A 433 -2.20 24.03 -4.53
CA ARG A 433 -3.03 22.80 -4.46
C ARG A 433 -2.85 22.02 -3.16
N HIS A 434 -2.30 22.61 -2.12
CA HIS A 434 -2.01 21.99 -0.82
C HIS A 434 -3.24 21.96 0.11
N LEU A 435 -4.33 21.36 -0.36
CA LEU A 435 -5.65 21.39 0.28
C LEU A 435 -5.64 20.87 1.73
N GLN A 436 -4.89 19.80 2.04
CA GLN A 436 -4.77 19.27 3.40
C GLN A 436 -4.27 20.36 4.39
N LEU A 437 -3.20 21.03 4.01
CA LEU A 437 -2.63 22.13 4.82
C LEU A 437 -3.58 23.32 4.92
N ALA A 438 -4.38 23.62 3.89
CA ALA A 438 -5.36 24.69 3.94
C ALA A 438 -6.51 24.37 4.90
N ILE A 439 -7.01 23.13 4.89
CA ILE A 439 -8.05 22.67 5.81
C ILE A 439 -7.55 22.71 7.26
N TYR A 440 -6.38 22.17 7.53
CA TYR A 440 -5.79 22.18 8.88
C TYR A 440 -5.42 23.60 9.33
N GLY A 441 -4.93 24.44 8.39
CA GLY A 441 -4.66 25.84 8.63
C GLY A 441 -5.91 26.63 9.05
N GLU A 442 -7.04 26.39 8.40
CA GLU A 442 -8.33 27.01 8.77
C GLU A 442 -8.81 26.53 10.14
N MET A 443 -8.74 25.22 10.42
CA MET A 443 -9.13 24.73 11.76
C MET A 443 -8.29 25.37 12.87
N LEU A 444 -6.98 25.49 12.67
CA LEU A 444 -6.11 26.18 13.63
C LEU A 444 -6.42 27.68 13.70
N ARG A 445 -6.72 28.35 12.57
CA ARG A 445 -7.13 29.74 12.54
C ARG A 445 -8.42 30.00 13.35
N GLN A 446 -9.39 29.08 13.28
CA GLN A 446 -10.64 29.20 14.04
C GLN A 446 -10.39 29.17 15.55
N SER A 447 -9.40 28.43 16.02
CA SER A 447 -9.04 28.37 17.44
C SER A 447 -8.09 29.49 17.89
N GLU A 448 -7.14 29.90 17.02
CA GLU A 448 -6.02 30.77 17.37
C GLU A 448 -6.16 32.22 16.79
N GLY A 449 -7.09 32.44 15.86
CA GLY A 449 -7.41 33.77 15.28
C GLY A 449 -6.58 34.15 14.05
N ALA A 450 -5.46 33.51 13.76
CA ALA A 450 -4.58 33.85 12.66
C ALA A 450 -4.26 32.61 11.81
N TRP A 451 -4.02 32.81 10.50
CA TRP A 451 -3.56 31.76 9.62
C TRP A 451 -2.13 31.33 9.99
N PRO A 452 -1.87 30.02 10.16
CA PRO A 452 -0.53 29.53 10.41
C PRO A 452 0.30 29.54 9.13
N SER A 453 1.63 29.58 9.26
CA SER A 453 2.54 29.18 8.20
C SER A 453 2.40 27.68 7.93
N VAL A 454 2.58 27.25 6.67
CA VAL A 454 2.39 25.85 6.27
C VAL A 454 3.61 25.33 5.51
N ALA A 455 3.94 24.06 5.74
CA ALA A 455 5.06 23.40 5.08
C ALA A 455 4.82 21.89 4.91
N TYR A 456 5.53 21.30 3.95
CA TYR A 456 5.69 19.85 3.85
C TYR A 456 7.09 19.44 4.30
N TYR A 457 7.17 18.38 5.09
CA TYR A 457 8.43 17.74 5.42
C TYR A 457 8.50 16.36 4.76
N ILE A 458 9.50 16.15 3.89
CA ILE A 458 9.67 14.90 3.17
C ILE A 458 10.74 14.07 3.84
N LEU A 459 10.29 12.99 4.49
CA LEU A 459 11.09 12.19 5.41
C LEU A 459 12.22 11.40 4.72
N ASP A 460 12.01 10.86 3.52
CA ASP A 460 13.01 10.05 2.80
C ASP A 460 14.22 10.84 2.33
N VAL A 461 14.09 12.18 2.23
CA VAL A 461 15.17 13.11 1.87
C VAL A 461 15.54 14.09 2.98
N GLY A 462 14.79 14.14 4.08
CA GLY A 462 15.06 15.03 5.21
C GLY A 462 14.91 16.51 4.88
N GLN A 463 13.96 16.90 4.00
CA GLN A 463 13.82 18.28 3.51
C GLN A 463 12.47 18.89 3.88
N LEU A 464 12.49 20.12 4.35
CA LEU A 464 11.34 20.96 4.60
C LEU A 464 11.11 21.90 3.40
N PHE A 465 9.89 21.91 2.88
CA PHE A 465 9.48 22.76 1.77
C PHE A 465 8.41 23.74 2.25
N ALA A 466 8.64 25.03 2.05
CA ALA A 466 7.72 26.09 2.46
C ALA A 466 7.66 27.21 1.42
N THR A 467 6.58 27.97 1.43
CA THR A 467 6.42 29.20 0.64
C THR A 467 6.79 30.46 1.43
N ASP A 468 7.00 30.32 2.74
CA ASP A 468 7.34 31.40 3.66
C ASP A 468 8.59 31.05 4.46
N THR A 469 9.72 31.66 4.07
CA THR A 469 10.99 31.50 4.78
C THR A 469 11.14 32.40 6.00
N ALA A 470 10.22 33.33 6.23
CA ALA A 470 10.25 34.15 7.44
C ALA A 470 9.96 33.29 8.69
N PHE A 471 9.09 32.31 8.55
CA PHE A 471 8.87 31.32 9.61
C PHE A 471 9.88 30.16 9.57
N PHE A 472 10.21 29.67 8.39
CA PHE A 472 11.12 28.53 8.18
C PHE A 472 12.39 28.95 7.44
N PRO A 473 13.36 29.59 8.11
CA PRO A 473 14.53 30.18 7.45
C PRO A 473 15.45 29.16 6.74
N SER A 474 15.47 27.90 7.22
CA SER A 474 16.26 26.81 6.63
C SER A 474 15.45 25.92 5.69
N ALA A 475 14.20 26.27 5.37
CA ALA A 475 13.39 25.50 4.42
C ALA A 475 13.85 25.72 2.98
N GLN A 476 13.64 24.73 2.14
CA GLN A 476 13.74 24.92 0.69
C GLN A 476 12.56 25.78 0.24
N MET A 477 12.87 26.98 -0.23
CA MET A 477 11.88 27.93 -0.70
C MET A 477 11.17 27.43 -1.94
N VAL A 478 9.84 27.43 -1.90
CA VAL A 478 8.98 27.13 -3.04
C VAL A 478 8.33 28.42 -3.52
N HIS A 479 8.73 28.87 -4.73
CA HIS A 479 8.13 30.05 -5.35
C HIS A 479 6.76 29.69 -5.93
N ARG A 480 5.70 30.34 -5.43
CA ARG A 480 4.34 30.17 -5.96
C ARG A 480 4.23 30.70 -7.39
N THR A 481 3.36 30.10 -8.18
CA THR A 481 3.03 30.56 -9.53
C THR A 481 2.01 31.70 -9.53
N THR A 482 1.29 31.88 -8.44
CA THR A 482 0.30 32.94 -8.23
C THR A 482 0.55 33.65 -6.91
N ASP A 483 0.02 34.85 -6.74
CA ASP A 483 0.05 35.59 -5.46
C ASP A 483 -0.95 35.03 -4.44
N GLU A 484 -1.78 34.07 -4.84
CA GLU A 484 -2.75 33.42 -3.98
C GLU A 484 -2.07 32.53 -2.93
N GLY A 485 -2.57 32.59 -1.70
CA GLY A 485 -2.07 31.79 -0.58
C GLY A 485 -3.08 30.81 -0.04
N THR A 486 -2.73 30.17 1.07
CA THR A 486 -3.59 29.21 1.80
C THR A 486 -5.02 29.72 2.06
N PRO A 487 -5.26 31.00 2.44
CA PRO A 487 -6.62 31.53 2.59
C PRO A 487 -7.47 31.49 1.31
N HIS A 488 -6.87 31.75 0.14
CA HIS A 488 -7.58 31.67 -1.15
C HIS A 488 -7.93 30.23 -1.50
N LEU A 489 -7.02 29.30 -1.20
CA LEU A 489 -7.27 27.89 -1.42
C LEU A 489 -8.46 27.38 -0.59
N TRP A 490 -8.61 27.88 0.64
CA TRP A 490 -9.78 27.61 1.48
C TRP A 490 -11.08 28.19 0.90
N GLN A 491 -11.04 29.39 0.31
CA GLN A 491 -12.20 29.97 -0.38
C GLN A 491 -12.60 29.13 -1.60
N ARG A 492 -11.65 28.74 -2.43
CA ARG A 492 -11.88 27.84 -3.57
C ARG A 492 -12.44 26.48 -3.15
N PHE A 493 -11.95 25.94 -2.04
CA PHE A 493 -12.53 24.74 -1.44
C PHE A 493 -14.02 24.93 -1.12
N ALA A 494 -14.40 26.04 -0.49
CA ALA A 494 -15.79 26.30 -0.12
C ALA A 494 -16.71 26.41 -1.37
N GLU A 495 -16.25 27.05 -2.44
CA GLU A 495 -17.00 27.16 -3.69
C GLU A 495 -17.14 25.80 -4.40
N THR A 496 -16.06 25.00 -4.44
CA THR A 496 -16.11 23.64 -5.00
C THR A 496 -17.04 22.75 -4.19
N TRP A 497 -17.01 22.85 -2.86
CA TRP A 497 -17.91 22.09 -2.00
C TRP A 497 -19.39 22.43 -2.29
N LYS A 498 -19.73 23.73 -2.40
CA LYS A 498 -21.10 24.18 -2.74
C LYS A 498 -21.56 23.61 -4.08
N TRP A 499 -20.70 23.63 -5.08
CA TRP A 499 -20.97 23.06 -6.40
C TRP A 499 -21.19 21.54 -6.32
N ARG A 500 -20.32 20.79 -5.61
CA ARG A 500 -20.51 19.35 -5.38
C ARG A 500 -21.79 19.05 -4.60
N GLN A 501 -22.13 19.89 -3.62
CA GLN A 501 -23.36 19.72 -2.86
C GLN A 501 -24.63 19.85 -3.74
N GLN A 502 -24.63 20.75 -4.73
CA GLN A 502 -25.72 20.84 -5.69
C GLN A 502 -25.90 19.55 -6.50
N GLN A 503 -24.81 18.93 -6.93
CA GLN A 503 -24.83 17.65 -7.63
C GLN A 503 -25.35 16.53 -6.71
N ILE A 504 -24.92 16.47 -5.48
CA ILE A 504 -25.36 15.47 -4.48
C ILE A 504 -26.86 15.62 -4.19
N VAL A 505 -27.36 16.85 -4.02
CA VAL A 505 -28.79 17.12 -3.81
C VAL A 505 -29.62 16.72 -5.04
N ALA A 506 -29.07 16.87 -6.23
CA ALA A 506 -29.68 16.39 -7.47
C ALA A 506 -29.54 14.84 -7.64
N GLY A 507 -28.95 14.15 -6.68
CA GLY A 507 -28.70 12.70 -6.74
C GLY A 507 -27.64 12.27 -7.76
N LYS A 508 -26.79 13.20 -8.24
CA LYS A 508 -25.77 12.96 -9.26
C LYS A 508 -24.40 12.79 -8.63
N PHE A 509 -23.67 11.74 -9.01
CA PHE A 509 -22.33 11.43 -8.51
C PHE A 509 -21.38 11.19 -9.68
N GLU A 510 -20.34 12.01 -9.75
CA GLU A 510 -19.35 11.97 -10.81
C GLU A 510 -18.28 10.92 -10.58
N VAL A 511 -17.91 10.18 -11.63
CA VAL A 511 -16.70 9.35 -11.71
C VAL A 511 -15.64 10.18 -12.42
N VAL A 512 -14.62 10.62 -11.67
CA VAL A 512 -13.52 11.43 -12.22
C VAL A 512 -12.33 10.52 -12.49
N LEU A 513 -12.01 10.34 -13.79
CA LEU A 513 -10.90 9.51 -14.25
C LEU A 513 -10.25 10.13 -15.48
N GLU A 514 -8.99 9.77 -15.73
CA GLU A 514 -8.27 10.15 -16.93
C GLU A 514 -8.96 9.57 -18.18
N GLY A 515 -9.02 10.36 -19.24
CA GLY A 515 -9.66 9.94 -20.51
C GLY A 515 -11.18 9.96 -20.52
N VAL A 516 -11.83 10.36 -19.43
CA VAL A 516 -13.28 10.59 -19.40
C VAL A 516 -13.59 11.98 -19.94
N PRO A 517 -14.35 12.13 -21.02
CA PRO A 517 -14.69 13.46 -21.56
C PRO A 517 -15.43 14.31 -20.53
N GLU A 518 -15.06 15.58 -20.43
CA GLU A 518 -15.79 16.56 -19.64
C GLU A 518 -17.12 16.93 -20.33
N ASP A 519 -18.12 17.25 -19.52
CA ASP A 519 -19.40 17.78 -19.94
C ASP A 519 -19.75 19.05 -19.15
N GLU A 520 -20.87 19.70 -19.48
CA GLU A 520 -21.27 20.97 -18.85
C GLU A 520 -21.43 20.85 -17.33
N ASP A 521 -21.95 19.71 -16.84
CA ASP A 521 -22.16 19.46 -15.40
C ASP A 521 -20.84 19.21 -14.65
N SER A 522 -19.77 18.83 -15.34
CA SER A 522 -18.45 18.53 -14.78
C SER A 522 -17.50 19.73 -14.75
N VAL A 523 -17.87 20.84 -15.38
CA VAL A 523 -17.06 22.06 -15.39
C VAL A 523 -17.12 22.73 -14.02
N VAL A 524 -15.95 22.81 -13.39
CA VAL A 524 -15.80 23.46 -12.07
C VAL A 524 -16.03 24.97 -12.20
N PRO A 525 -16.68 25.63 -11.23
CA PRO A 525 -16.78 27.09 -11.19
C PRO A 525 -15.38 27.74 -11.28
N GLU A 526 -15.28 28.89 -11.90
CA GLU A 526 -14.04 29.65 -12.10
C GLU A 526 -13.30 29.89 -10.77
N GLU A 527 -14.05 30.19 -9.71
CA GLU A 527 -13.54 30.38 -8.34
C GLU A 527 -13.33 29.05 -7.58
N GLY A 528 -13.48 27.91 -8.23
CA GLY A 528 -13.33 26.58 -7.62
C GLY A 528 -11.89 26.06 -7.63
N LEU A 529 -11.71 24.91 -6.97
CA LEU A 529 -10.48 24.15 -7.01
C LEU A 529 -10.25 23.54 -8.39
N GLN A 530 -9.00 23.43 -8.80
CA GLN A 530 -8.66 22.52 -9.88
C GLN A 530 -8.91 21.08 -9.41
N ILE A 531 -9.77 20.34 -10.11
CA ILE A 531 -10.04 18.93 -9.79
C ILE A 531 -8.79 18.10 -10.07
N GLU A 532 -8.36 17.34 -9.07
CA GLU A 532 -7.27 16.39 -9.19
C GLU A 532 -7.84 14.99 -9.50
N ILE A 533 -7.28 14.33 -10.49
CA ILE A 533 -7.57 12.92 -10.72
C ILE A 533 -6.84 12.12 -9.64
N LEU A 534 -7.59 11.45 -8.79
CA LEU A 534 -7.02 10.57 -7.78
C LEU A 534 -6.43 9.33 -8.47
N PRO A 535 -5.24 8.85 -8.03
CA PRO A 535 -4.64 7.67 -8.62
C PRO A 535 -5.58 6.47 -8.58
N PRO A 536 -5.75 5.75 -9.71
CA PRO A 536 -6.70 4.62 -9.82
C PRO A 536 -6.45 3.53 -8.78
N GLU A 537 -5.19 3.28 -8.42
CA GLU A 537 -4.78 2.30 -7.42
C GLU A 537 -5.35 2.55 -6.00
N TYR A 538 -5.92 3.74 -5.76
CA TYR A 538 -6.61 4.08 -4.50
C TYR A 538 -8.13 4.08 -4.63
N ASN A 539 -8.66 3.65 -5.79
CA ASN A 539 -10.08 3.58 -6.05
C ASN A 539 -10.57 2.13 -6.21
N ASP A 540 -10.95 1.52 -5.11
CA ASP A 540 -11.44 0.13 -5.05
C ASP A 540 -12.80 -0.09 -5.76
N TYR A 541 -13.40 0.96 -6.35
CA TYR A 541 -14.78 0.93 -6.86
C TYR A 541 -14.88 1.14 -8.37
N LEU A 542 -13.76 1.17 -9.10
CA LEU A 542 -13.72 1.43 -10.54
C LEU A 542 -14.54 0.41 -11.33
N ALA A 543 -14.39 -0.88 -11.01
CA ALA A 543 -15.14 -1.95 -11.66
C ALA A 543 -16.66 -1.79 -11.49
N LEU A 544 -17.13 -1.27 -10.34
CA LEU A 544 -18.56 -0.99 -10.11
C LEU A 544 -19.09 0.16 -10.98
N ALA A 545 -18.21 1.05 -11.43
CA ALA A 545 -18.53 2.13 -12.36
C ALA A 545 -18.39 1.72 -13.85
N GLY A 546 -18.05 0.45 -14.12
CA GLY A 546 -17.80 -0.04 -15.47
C GLY A 546 -16.43 0.38 -16.04
N TRP A 547 -15.51 0.83 -15.19
CA TRP A 547 -14.15 1.18 -15.55
C TRP A 547 -13.19 0.10 -15.08
N GLU A 548 -12.36 -0.40 -15.97
CA GLU A 548 -11.22 -1.29 -15.69
C GLU A 548 -9.92 -0.52 -15.91
N GLU A 549 -8.88 -0.94 -15.21
CA GLU A 549 -7.51 -0.52 -15.52
C GLU A 549 -7.02 -1.04 -16.86
#